data_1c73df94a3879fac25ef6f938f4c7c63
#
_entry.id   1c73df94a3879fac25ef6f938f4c7c63
#
_cell.length_a   1.000
_cell.length_b   1.000
_cell.length_c   1.000
_cell.angle_alpha   90.00
_cell.angle_beta   90.00
_cell.angle_gamma   90.00
#
_symmetry.space_group_name_H-M   'P 1'
#
loop_
_entity.id
_entity.type
_entity.pdbx_description
1 polymer ?
#
loop_
_entity_poly.entity_id
_entity_poly.type
_entity_poly.pdbx_seq_one_letter_code
_entity_poly.pdbx_strand_id
1 'polypeptide(L)'
;MRLNYGNFRKVNDWRFFQAVSHGVGSFYNPNYNTITICPTIMTGLFFDVSRPRYLNYGALGFTSGHEITHGFDNQGSQRDGDGNLVNWWQPETKKKYLEKTKCIIEQYGNYSVEINGKKIHLDGIRTQGENIADNGGVKDSFLLYLLYIKENFSWWVHR
;
A
#
# COMPACT_ATOMS: atom_id res chain seq x y z
N MET A 1 -6.48 27.70 5.10
CA MET A 1 -6.11 27.13 3.79
C MET A 1 -6.80 27.94 2.70
N ARG A 2 -6.08 28.74 1.90
CA ARG A 2 -6.69 29.46 0.77
C ARG A 2 -6.79 28.50 -0.42
N LEU A 3 -7.99 28.12 -0.80
CA LEU A 3 -8.24 27.37 -2.03
C LEU A 3 -7.87 28.27 -3.22
N ASN A 4 -6.89 27.84 -4.00
CA ASN A 4 -6.45 28.59 -5.17
C ASN A 4 -7.33 28.19 -6.37
N TYR A 5 -8.45 28.90 -6.56
CA TYR A 5 -9.39 28.65 -7.66
C TYR A 5 -8.78 28.81 -9.07
N GLY A 6 -7.58 29.40 -9.19
CA GLY A 6 -6.87 29.53 -10.47
C GLY A 6 -6.47 28.20 -11.12
N ASN A 7 -6.46 27.11 -10.35
CA ASN A 7 -6.11 25.77 -10.87
C ASN A 7 -7.28 25.01 -11.50
N PHE A 8 -8.53 25.46 -11.37
CA PHE A 8 -9.70 24.82 -12.01
C PHE A 8 -9.65 24.80 -13.55
N ARG A 9 -8.81 25.65 -14.16
CA ARG A 9 -8.63 25.67 -15.62
C ARG A 9 -7.51 24.77 -16.13
N LYS A 10 -6.71 24.17 -15.25
CA LYS A 10 -5.73 23.14 -15.65
C LYS A 10 -6.46 21.81 -15.65
N VAL A 11 -6.85 21.38 -16.85
CA VAL A 11 -7.39 20.05 -17.10
C VAL A 11 -6.45 19.05 -16.41
N ASN A 12 -7.00 18.25 -15.48
CA ASN A 12 -6.34 17.14 -14.78
C ASN A 12 -5.41 17.44 -13.60
N ASP A 13 -5.60 18.48 -12.83
CA ASP A 13 -4.99 18.49 -11.50
C ASP A 13 -5.84 17.67 -10.49
N TRP A 14 -5.71 16.33 -10.62
CA TRP A 14 -6.35 15.33 -9.75
C TRP A 14 -6.05 15.55 -8.26
N ARG A 15 -4.92 16.19 -7.93
CA ARG A 15 -4.51 16.51 -6.55
C ARG A 15 -5.52 17.37 -5.82
N PHE A 16 -6.25 18.20 -6.55
CA PHE A 16 -7.31 19.02 -5.95
C PHE A 16 -8.50 18.16 -5.50
N PHE A 17 -8.93 17.20 -6.32
CA PHE A 17 -10.09 16.36 -6.00
C PHE A 17 -9.79 15.33 -4.89
N GLN A 18 -8.57 14.84 -4.80
CA GLN A 18 -8.17 13.89 -3.76
C GLN A 18 -7.93 14.57 -2.41
N ALA A 19 -7.40 15.80 -2.40
CA ALA A 19 -7.19 16.56 -1.16
C ALA A 19 -8.47 16.91 -0.41
N VAL A 20 -9.63 16.86 -1.06
CA VAL A 20 -10.95 17.09 -0.44
C VAL A 20 -11.68 15.80 -0.09
N SER A 21 -11.05 14.64 -0.23
CA SER A 21 -11.64 13.37 0.19
C SER A 21 -11.88 13.39 1.70
N HIS A 22 -13.14 13.42 2.10
CA HIS A 22 -13.58 13.31 3.49
C HIS A 22 -13.71 11.84 3.91
N GLY A 23 -13.14 10.93 3.14
CA GLY A 23 -13.13 9.50 3.43
C GLY A 23 -12.32 9.14 4.67
N VAL A 24 -12.64 8.00 5.24
CA VAL A 24 -11.81 7.35 6.27
C VAL A 24 -10.95 6.32 5.55
N GLY A 25 -9.61 6.42 5.70
CA GLY A 25 -8.69 5.44 5.14
C GLY A 25 -7.63 6.02 4.23
N SER A 26 -7.08 5.16 3.39
CA SER A 26 -6.15 5.50 2.33
C SER A 26 -6.57 4.75 1.06
N PHE A 27 -6.06 5.17 -0.08
CA PHE A 27 -6.29 4.46 -1.34
C PHE A 27 -5.23 4.79 -2.39
N TYR A 28 -4.96 3.84 -3.26
CA TYR A 28 -4.16 4.00 -4.46
C TYR A 28 -5.07 4.23 -5.67
N ASN A 29 -4.68 5.18 -6.53
CA ASN A 29 -5.37 5.40 -7.80
C ASN A 29 -4.47 5.00 -8.96
N PRO A 30 -4.75 3.88 -9.66
CA PRO A 30 -3.89 3.36 -10.71
C PRO A 30 -3.90 4.23 -11.99
N ASN A 31 -4.95 5.03 -12.23
CA ASN A 31 -5.01 5.89 -13.41
C ASN A 31 -4.07 7.10 -13.33
N TYR A 32 -3.68 7.46 -12.11
CA TYR A 32 -2.81 8.62 -11.86
C TYR A 32 -1.52 8.21 -11.16
N ASN A 33 -1.34 6.92 -10.88
CA ASN A 33 -0.21 6.38 -10.12
C ASN A 33 0.04 7.16 -8.83
N THR A 34 -0.99 7.32 -8.01
CA THR A 34 -0.95 8.15 -6.82
C THR A 34 -1.57 7.46 -5.62
N ILE A 35 -1.03 7.77 -4.44
CA ILE A 35 -1.62 7.40 -3.17
C ILE A 35 -2.30 8.60 -2.52
N THR A 36 -3.38 8.35 -1.82
CA THR A 36 -4.06 9.33 -0.97
C THR A 36 -4.15 8.78 0.43
N ILE A 37 -3.67 9.55 1.40
CA ILE A 37 -3.79 9.24 2.82
C ILE A 37 -4.70 10.29 3.43
N CYS A 38 -5.90 9.87 3.84
CA CYS A 38 -6.87 10.81 4.41
C CYS A 38 -6.39 11.30 5.78
N PRO A 39 -6.55 12.59 6.09
CA PRO A 39 -6.13 13.13 7.39
C PRO A 39 -6.75 12.43 8.60
N THR A 40 -7.91 11.83 8.43
CA THR A 40 -8.63 11.08 9.48
C THR A 40 -7.85 9.89 10.01
N ILE A 41 -7.00 9.24 9.19
CA ILE A 41 -6.14 8.13 9.66
C ILE A 41 -4.81 8.60 10.23
N MET A 42 -4.47 9.89 10.14
CA MET A 42 -3.27 10.45 10.75
C MET A 42 -3.46 10.79 12.23
N THR A 43 -4.44 10.20 12.88
CA THR A 43 -4.79 10.45 14.29
C THR A 43 -5.16 9.14 14.99
N GLY A 44 -5.14 9.18 16.32
CA GLY A 44 -5.65 8.11 17.16
C GLY A 44 -4.92 6.77 16.99
N LEU A 45 -5.62 5.75 16.52
CA LEU A 45 -5.07 4.40 16.43
C LEU A 45 -3.92 4.27 15.43
N PHE A 46 -3.97 5.01 14.32
CA PHE A 46 -2.98 4.89 13.25
C PHE A 46 -1.73 5.74 13.48
N PHE A 47 -1.87 6.91 14.11
CA PHE A 47 -0.73 7.79 14.36
C PHE A 47 -0.90 8.59 15.65
N ASP A 48 0.15 8.59 16.49
CA ASP A 48 0.25 9.44 17.67
C ASP A 48 1.73 9.77 17.94
N VAL A 49 2.06 11.04 18.08
CA VAL A 49 3.42 11.51 18.30
C VAL A 49 3.97 11.10 19.68
N SER A 50 3.09 10.84 20.65
CA SER A 50 3.45 10.52 22.03
C SER A 50 3.79 9.04 22.25
N ARG A 51 3.42 8.17 21.31
CA ARG A 51 3.66 6.73 21.46
C ARG A 51 4.97 6.27 20.83
N PRO A 52 5.49 5.08 21.19
CA PRO A 52 6.68 4.51 20.58
C PRO A 52 6.56 4.44 19.06
N ARG A 53 7.63 4.84 18.35
CA ARG A 53 7.62 4.97 16.88
C ARG A 53 7.27 3.68 16.15
N TYR A 54 7.70 2.52 16.66
CA TYR A 54 7.35 1.23 16.04
C TYR A 54 5.84 1.02 15.90
N LEU A 55 5.03 1.58 16.80
CA LEU A 55 3.56 1.52 16.67
C LEU A 55 3.05 2.38 15.50
N ASN A 56 3.68 3.54 15.26
CA ASN A 56 3.35 4.38 14.11
C ASN A 56 3.78 3.74 12.79
N TYR A 57 4.96 3.09 12.78
CA TYR A 57 5.40 2.32 11.61
C TYR A 57 4.48 1.11 11.35
N GLY A 58 4.08 0.36 12.40
CA GLY A 58 3.19 -0.79 12.27
C GLY A 58 1.75 -0.43 11.89
N ALA A 59 1.34 0.82 12.06
CA ALA A 59 0.00 1.30 11.73
C ALA A 59 0.01 2.19 10.46
N LEU A 60 0.29 3.48 10.57
CA LEU A 60 0.30 4.39 9.41
C LEU A 60 1.38 4.02 8.38
N GLY A 61 2.55 3.53 8.85
CA GLY A 61 3.61 3.05 7.96
C GLY A 61 3.17 1.84 7.14
N PHE A 62 2.52 0.85 7.79
CA PHE A 62 1.92 -0.29 7.09
C PHE A 62 0.89 0.17 6.06
N THR A 63 -0.05 1.02 6.44
CA THR A 63 -1.08 1.53 5.53
C THR A 63 -0.46 2.25 4.33
N SER A 64 0.55 3.10 4.56
CA SER A 64 1.25 3.79 3.47
C SER A 64 1.97 2.82 2.53
N GLY A 65 2.65 1.81 3.06
CA GLY A 65 3.31 0.76 2.27
C GLY A 65 2.32 -0.11 1.50
N HIS A 66 1.14 -0.39 2.07
CA HIS A 66 0.03 -1.07 1.39
C HIS A 66 -0.40 -0.30 0.14
N GLU A 67 -0.67 1.00 0.25
CA GLU A 67 -1.07 1.82 -0.91
C GLU A 67 0.04 1.92 -1.97
N ILE A 68 1.29 2.05 -1.56
CA ILE A 68 2.43 2.04 -2.49
C ILE A 68 2.50 0.70 -3.23
N THR A 69 2.27 -0.41 -2.53
CA THR A 69 2.35 -1.76 -3.10
C THR A 69 1.23 -2.03 -4.11
N HIS A 70 0.06 -1.36 -3.99
CA HIS A 70 -0.98 -1.43 -5.01
C HIS A 70 -0.50 -1.02 -6.41
N GLY A 71 0.54 -0.18 -6.52
CA GLY A 71 1.19 0.11 -7.81
C GLY A 71 1.82 -1.12 -8.47
N PHE A 72 2.01 -2.21 -7.72
CA PHE A 72 2.64 -3.46 -8.16
C PHE A 72 1.75 -4.69 -7.93
N ASP A 73 0.49 -4.52 -7.56
CA ASP A 73 -0.47 -5.62 -7.47
C ASP A 73 -0.88 -6.13 -8.88
N ASN A 74 -1.83 -7.06 -8.93
CA ASN A 74 -2.28 -7.64 -10.20
C ASN A 74 -2.93 -6.64 -11.18
N GLN A 75 -3.39 -5.48 -10.69
CA GLN A 75 -3.97 -4.41 -11.52
C GLN A 75 -2.96 -3.28 -11.76
N GLY A 76 -2.33 -2.75 -10.70
CA GLY A 76 -1.36 -1.66 -10.78
C GLY A 76 -0.14 -2.02 -11.61
N SER A 77 0.35 -3.27 -11.50
CA SER A 77 1.49 -3.77 -12.28
C SER A 77 1.30 -3.75 -13.81
N GLN A 78 0.08 -3.56 -14.29
CA GLN A 78 -0.22 -3.44 -15.72
C GLN A 78 -0.13 -1.99 -16.23
N ARG A 79 0.19 -1.03 -15.36
CA ARG A 79 0.27 0.39 -15.70
C ARG A 79 1.69 0.91 -15.50
N ASP A 80 2.06 1.88 -16.34
CA ASP A 80 3.32 2.62 -16.19
C ASP A 80 3.22 3.72 -15.13
N GLY A 81 4.31 4.48 -14.95
CA GLY A 81 4.37 5.58 -13.99
C GLY A 81 3.40 6.72 -14.26
N ASP A 82 2.85 6.83 -15.46
CA ASP A 82 1.85 7.83 -15.86
C ASP A 82 0.41 7.29 -15.76
N GLY A 83 0.24 6.04 -15.33
CA GLY A 83 -1.06 5.38 -15.21
C GLY A 83 -1.59 4.75 -16.51
N ASN A 84 -0.82 4.76 -17.61
CA ASN A 84 -1.22 4.17 -18.86
C ASN A 84 -1.14 2.64 -18.81
N LEU A 85 -2.12 1.97 -19.40
CA LEU A 85 -2.16 0.51 -19.49
C LEU A 85 -1.18 0.03 -20.58
N VAL A 86 0.04 -0.32 -20.18
CA VAL A 86 1.11 -0.75 -21.10
C VAL A 86 1.96 -1.87 -20.48
N ASN A 87 2.54 -2.71 -21.33
CA ASN A 87 3.49 -3.73 -20.86
C ASN A 87 4.90 -3.13 -20.75
N TRP A 88 5.22 -2.57 -19.59
CA TRP A 88 6.51 -1.93 -19.29
C TRP A 88 7.55 -2.89 -18.66
N TRP A 89 7.14 -4.11 -18.32
CA TRP A 89 8.00 -5.09 -17.68
C TRP A 89 9.03 -5.67 -18.63
N GLN A 90 10.27 -5.82 -18.14
CA GLN A 90 11.22 -6.72 -18.75
C GLN A 90 10.74 -8.17 -18.60
N PRO A 91 10.84 -9.03 -19.66
CA PRO A 91 10.25 -10.37 -19.64
C PRO A 91 10.67 -11.22 -18.44
N GLU A 92 11.95 -11.23 -18.09
CA GLU A 92 12.50 -11.99 -16.96
C GLU A 92 11.96 -11.48 -15.61
N THR A 93 11.82 -10.16 -15.46
CA THR A 93 11.28 -9.56 -14.25
C THR A 93 9.80 -9.90 -14.11
N LYS A 94 9.04 -9.84 -15.20
CA LYS A 94 7.62 -10.21 -15.22
C LYS A 94 7.43 -11.67 -14.85
N LYS A 95 8.27 -12.58 -15.35
CA LYS A 95 8.22 -14.00 -15.00
C LYS A 95 8.39 -14.20 -13.49
N LYS A 96 9.42 -13.60 -12.91
CA LYS A 96 9.68 -13.67 -11.45
C LYS A 96 8.53 -13.06 -10.63
N TYR A 97 7.94 -11.97 -11.10
CA TYR A 97 6.77 -11.36 -10.47
C TYR A 97 5.59 -12.34 -10.46
N LEU A 98 5.27 -12.98 -11.59
CA LEU A 98 4.18 -13.94 -11.68
C LEU A 98 4.38 -15.18 -10.79
N GLU A 99 5.62 -15.66 -10.65
CA GLU A 99 5.97 -16.74 -9.73
C GLU A 99 5.67 -16.36 -8.27
N LYS A 100 6.03 -15.13 -7.87
CA LYS A 100 5.74 -14.59 -6.53
C LYS A 100 4.23 -14.39 -6.30
N THR A 101 3.53 -13.89 -7.30
CA THR A 101 2.06 -13.68 -7.23
C THR A 101 1.34 -15.02 -7.03
N LYS A 102 1.78 -16.06 -7.76
CA LYS A 102 1.24 -17.40 -7.61
C LYS A 102 1.39 -17.92 -6.18
N CYS A 103 2.53 -17.68 -5.54
CA CYS A 103 2.77 -18.06 -4.15
C CYS A 103 1.75 -17.40 -3.20
N ILE A 104 1.47 -16.10 -3.38
CA ILE A 104 0.48 -15.38 -2.58
C ILE A 104 -0.93 -15.96 -2.81
N ILE A 105 -1.31 -16.19 -4.06
CA ILE A 105 -2.61 -16.77 -4.41
C ILE A 105 -2.81 -18.11 -3.73
N GLU A 106 -1.81 -19.00 -3.81
CA GLU A 106 -1.87 -20.34 -3.20
C GLU A 106 -1.90 -20.28 -1.68
N GLN A 107 -1.10 -19.42 -1.06
CA GLN A 107 -1.07 -19.24 0.38
C GLN A 107 -2.45 -18.82 0.91
N TYR A 108 -3.03 -17.77 0.36
CA TYR A 108 -4.33 -17.27 0.82
C TYR A 108 -5.48 -18.20 0.44
N GLY A 109 -5.42 -18.87 -0.72
CA GLY A 109 -6.40 -19.87 -1.11
C GLY A 109 -6.45 -21.10 -0.19
N ASN A 110 -5.37 -21.36 0.56
CA ASN A 110 -5.32 -22.42 1.57
C ASN A 110 -5.92 -22.01 2.93
N TYR A 111 -6.12 -20.73 3.17
CA TYR A 111 -6.80 -20.27 4.38
C TYR A 111 -8.31 -20.53 4.29
N SER A 112 -8.90 -20.79 5.43
CA SER A 112 -10.33 -21.02 5.53
C SER A 112 -10.87 -20.49 6.85
N VAL A 113 -12.14 -20.13 6.83
CA VAL A 113 -12.92 -19.77 8.00
C VAL A 113 -14.06 -20.79 8.19
N GLU A 114 -14.44 -21.04 9.43
CA GLU A 114 -15.60 -21.88 9.73
C GLU A 114 -16.80 -20.97 10.04
N ILE A 115 -17.87 -21.13 9.27
CA ILE A 115 -19.12 -20.39 9.45
C ILE A 115 -20.26 -21.40 9.52
N ASN A 116 -20.95 -21.44 10.65
CA ASN A 116 -22.09 -22.36 10.88
C ASN A 116 -21.73 -23.84 10.61
N GLY A 117 -20.55 -24.30 11.08
CA GLY A 117 -20.06 -25.64 10.90
C GLY A 117 -19.61 -25.99 9.47
N LYS A 118 -19.54 -25.01 8.57
CA LYS A 118 -19.02 -25.17 7.20
C LYS A 118 -17.68 -24.49 7.05
N LYS A 119 -16.70 -25.25 6.55
CA LYS A 119 -15.39 -24.73 6.18
C LYS A 119 -15.48 -24.03 4.82
N ILE A 120 -15.17 -22.73 4.79
CA ILE A 120 -15.17 -21.90 3.59
C ILE A 120 -13.74 -21.44 3.34
N HIS A 121 -13.19 -21.78 2.17
CA HIS A 121 -11.86 -21.33 1.76
C HIS A 121 -11.92 -19.89 1.22
N LEU A 122 -10.84 -19.13 1.44
CA LEU A 122 -10.67 -17.84 0.82
C LEU A 122 -10.39 -18.00 -0.68
N ASP A 123 -10.88 -17.05 -1.47
CA ASP A 123 -10.56 -17.00 -2.90
C ASP A 123 -9.28 -16.19 -3.11
N GLY A 124 -8.12 -16.85 -3.07
CA GLY A 124 -6.81 -16.22 -3.23
C GLY A 124 -6.63 -15.52 -4.58
N ILE A 125 -7.33 -15.95 -5.64
CA ILE A 125 -7.31 -15.28 -6.94
C ILE A 125 -8.07 -13.95 -6.85
N ARG A 126 -9.26 -13.97 -6.29
CA ARG A 126 -10.10 -12.77 -6.17
C ARG A 126 -9.48 -11.72 -5.25
N THR A 127 -8.82 -12.14 -4.18
CA THR A 127 -8.26 -11.25 -3.15
C THR A 127 -6.79 -10.93 -3.37
N GLN A 128 -6.16 -11.41 -4.47
CA GLN A 128 -4.70 -11.30 -4.68
C GLN A 128 -4.17 -9.87 -4.61
N GLY A 129 -4.89 -8.88 -5.11
CA GLY A 129 -4.47 -7.49 -5.11
C GLY A 129 -4.24 -6.98 -3.70
N GLU A 130 -5.25 -7.13 -2.84
CA GLU A 130 -5.18 -6.75 -1.43
C GLU A 130 -4.13 -7.56 -0.67
N ASN A 131 -4.04 -8.88 -0.95
CA ASN A 131 -3.07 -9.74 -0.29
C ASN A 131 -1.62 -9.38 -0.66
N ILE A 132 -1.36 -8.98 -1.92
CA ILE A 132 -0.05 -8.49 -2.35
C ILE A 132 0.26 -7.16 -1.66
N ALA A 133 -0.70 -6.23 -1.62
CA ALA A 133 -0.57 -4.94 -0.99
C ALA A 133 -0.28 -5.06 0.51
N ASP A 134 -1.00 -5.93 1.23
CA ASP A 134 -0.78 -6.21 2.66
C ASP A 134 0.62 -6.76 2.94
N ASN A 135 1.06 -7.76 2.15
CA ASN A 135 2.40 -8.34 2.32
C ASN A 135 3.52 -7.33 2.04
N GLY A 136 3.33 -6.44 1.04
CA GLY A 136 4.22 -5.33 0.76
C GLY A 136 4.24 -4.32 1.91
N GLY A 137 3.08 -3.90 2.37
CA GLY A 137 2.92 -2.93 3.45
C GLY A 137 3.62 -3.34 4.75
N VAL A 138 3.45 -4.61 5.16
CA VAL A 138 4.15 -5.16 6.34
C VAL A 138 5.66 -5.11 6.14
N LYS A 139 6.15 -5.58 4.99
CA LYS A 139 7.58 -5.63 4.69
C LYS A 139 8.20 -4.24 4.62
N ASP A 140 7.56 -3.32 3.93
CA ASP A 140 8.06 -1.96 3.73
C ASP A 140 8.10 -1.19 5.06
N SER A 141 7.05 -1.25 5.85
CA SER A 141 7.00 -0.59 7.16
C SER A 141 8.06 -1.14 8.12
N PHE A 142 8.29 -2.46 8.12
CA PHE A 142 9.33 -3.09 8.93
C PHE A 142 10.74 -2.67 8.49
N LEU A 143 11.03 -2.70 7.18
CA LEU A 143 12.33 -2.29 6.65
C LEU A 143 12.62 -0.82 6.91
N LEU A 144 11.62 0.06 6.76
CA LEU A 144 11.75 1.48 7.07
C LEU A 144 12.02 1.71 8.57
N TYR A 145 11.37 0.95 9.45
CA TYR A 145 11.66 1.03 10.87
C TYR A 145 13.08 0.57 11.20
N LEU A 146 13.57 -0.49 10.57
CA LEU A 146 14.97 -0.94 10.74
C LEU A 146 15.97 0.11 10.25
N LEU A 147 15.71 0.76 9.12
CA LEU A 147 16.52 1.88 8.62
C LEU A 147 16.53 3.03 9.63
N TYR A 148 15.37 3.40 10.14
CA TYR A 148 15.26 4.42 11.19
C TYR A 148 16.12 4.08 12.42
N ILE A 149 16.05 2.83 12.91
CA ILE A 149 16.88 2.38 14.04
C ILE A 149 18.36 2.51 13.70
N LYS A 150 18.78 2.02 12.54
CA LYS A 150 20.17 2.08 12.11
C LYS A 150 20.71 3.50 12.06
N GLU A 151 19.94 4.43 11.53
CA GLU A 151 20.36 5.84 11.39
C GLU A 151 20.40 6.58 12.74
N ASN A 152 19.45 6.29 13.63
CA ASN A 152 19.32 7.04 14.88
C ASN A 152 19.99 6.38 16.09
N PHE A 153 20.34 5.07 16.00
CA PHE A 153 20.91 4.27 17.09
C PHE A 153 22.10 3.42 16.62
N SER A 154 22.89 3.91 15.68
CA SER A 154 24.05 3.18 15.09
C SER A 154 25.08 2.71 16.10
N TRP A 155 25.15 3.35 17.27
CA TRP A 155 26.03 2.95 18.37
C TRP A 155 25.60 1.62 19.06
N TRP A 156 24.37 1.11 18.84
CA TRP A 156 23.91 -0.18 19.37
C TRP A 156 24.29 -1.36 18.47
N VAL A 157 24.59 -1.13 17.21
CA VAL A 157 24.78 -2.19 16.20
C VAL A 157 26.23 -2.72 16.18
N HIS A 158 27.15 -2.05 16.87
CA HIS A 158 28.58 -2.38 16.90
C HIS A 158 29.08 -2.93 18.24
N ARG A 159 28.20 -3.48 19.07
CA ARG A 159 28.57 -4.20 20.30
C ARG A 159 28.18 -5.66 20.23
#